data_9d49ef2965e9dc5c7f8dd8d612e76ddd
#
_entry.id   9d49ef2965e9dc5c7f8dd8d612e76ddd
#
_cell.length_a   1.000
_cell.length_b   1.000
_cell.length_c   1.000
_cell.angle_alpha   90.00
_cell.angle_beta   90.00
_cell.angle_gamma   90.00
#
_symmetry.space_group_name_H-M   'P 1'
#
loop_
_entity.id
_entity.type
_entity.pdbx_description
1 polymer ?
#
loop_
_entity_poly.entity_id
_entity_poly.type
_entity_poly.pdbx_seq_one_letter_code
_entity_poly.pdbx_strand_id
1 'polypeptide(L)'
;MISPIFRSLRPKLWVKNLFLFVPLLFSEKKFICSWENWLYLLAGFAIFCGLSGAVYILNDIIDLASDRIHPVKCNRPIASGLLSVKEAKAALLLILFISLIAAWNISAMFFSLALGYFILNLAYCLKLKKIAIIDVLCFGIGYVLRTLAGIGALKIINIELQISNSLIISIFFFAVFLALIKRRQDILITENKAVLRRKEYTFYSIDYLDQTTSIIAGLTIFFYAIFVLNIEKTSSFANTNLIYTIPIIIYIILRYLLIIHNDEENELSSDLTFKDKPLIASGILWVISIIAINSAL
;
A
#
# COMPACT_ATOMS: atom_id res chain seq x y z
N MET A 1 -15.86 8.34 -22.16
CA MET A 1 -15.39 6.96 -21.87
C MET A 1 -13.97 7.02 -21.33
N ILE A 2 -13.69 6.37 -20.18
CA ILE A 2 -12.34 6.31 -19.61
C ILE A 2 -11.46 5.44 -20.53
N SER A 3 -10.28 5.94 -20.93
CA SER A 3 -9.33 5.20 -21.76
C SER A 3 -9.02 3.82 -21.15
N PRO A 4 -8.97 2.72 -21.94
CA PRO A 4 -8.59 1.40 -21.46
C PRO A 4 -7.23 1.39 -20.75
N ILE A 5 -6.28 2.22 -21.19
CA ILE A 5 -4.98 2.39 -20.55
C ILE A 5 -5.16 2.94 -19.13
N PHE A 6 -5.93 4.03 -18.94
CA PHE A 6 -6.17 4.62 -17.64
C PHE A 6 -6.86 3.65 -16.67
N ARG A 7 -7.80 2.83 -17.19
CA ARG A 7 -8.43 1.77 -16.40
C ARG A 7 -7.43 0.70 -15.95
N SER A 8 -6.42 0.39 -16.79
CA SER A 8 -5.35 -0.57 -16.46
C SER A 8 -4.38 -0.04 -15.39
N LEU A 9 -4.24 1.29 -15.23
CA LEU A 9 -3.46 1.90 -14.14
C LEU A 9 -4.09 1.74 -12.76
N ARG A 10 -5.35 1.34 -12.68
CA ARG A 10 -6.12 1.08 -11.44
C ARG A 10 -6.12 2.25 -10.45
N PRO A 11 -6.69 3.42 -10.79
CA PRO A 11 -6.67 4.61 -9.92
C PRO A 11 -7.20 4.36 -8.50
N LYS A 12 -8.19 3.48 -8.32
CA LYS A 12 -8.70 3.09 -7.00
C LYS A 12 -7.60 2.57 -6.06
N LEU A 13 -6.52 1.98 -6.59
CA LEU A 13 -5.43 1.43 -5.81
C LEU A 13 -4.31 2.44 -5.53
N TRP A 14 -4.39 3.67 -6.08
CA TRP A 14 -3.41 4.72 -5.83
C TRP A 14 -3.40 5.19 -4.37
N VAL A 15 -4.50 4.95 -3.63
CA VAL A 15 -4.57 5.19 -2.18
C VAL A 15 -3.39 4.57 -1.41
N LYS A 16 -2.82 3.46 -1.89
CA LYS A 16 -1.64 2.83 -1.30
C LYS A 16 -0.38 3.71 -1.39
N ASN A 17 -0.33 4.64 -2.32
CA ASN A 17 0.78 5.57 -2.46
C ASN A 17 0.71 6.73 -1.46
N LEU A 18 -0.41 6.89 -0.72
CA LEU A 18 -0.52 7.86 0.39
C LEU A 18 0.50 7.60 1.50
N PHE A 19 1.07 6.40 1.57
CA PHE A 19 2.16 6.11 2.51
C PHE A 19 3.43 6.94 2.29
N LEU A 20 3.58 7.60 1.13
CA LEU A 20 4.62 8.61 0.91
C LEU A 20 4.47 9.82 1.86
N PHE A 21 3.26 10.14 2.31
CA PHE A 21 3.01 11.28 3.17
C PHE A 21 3.28 11.00 4.65
N VAL A 22 3.40 9.72 5.04
CA VAL A 22 3.59 9.34 6.44
C VAL A 22 4.80 10.02 7.10
N PRO A 23 5.99 10.13 6.47
CA PRO A 23 7.12 10.81 7.09
C PRO A 23 6.83 12.29 7.43
N LEU A 24 6.07 12.98 6.58
CA LEU A 24 5.70 14.36 6.82
C LEU A 24 4.66 14.50 7.93
N LEU A 25 3.69 13.59 8.01
CA LEU A 25 2.67 13.60 9.06
C LEU A 25 3.26 13.48 10.47
N PHE A 26 4.37 12.74 10.59
CA PHE A 26 5.10 12.57 11.86
C PHE A 26 6.36 13.42 11.96
N SER A 27 6.43 14.53 11.23
CA SER A 27 7.53 15.49 11.28
C SER A 27 7.18 16.73 12.11
N GLU A 28 8.16 17.61 12.30
CA GLU A 28 7.96 18.88 13.02
C GLU A 28 6.95 19.79 12.33
N LYS A 29 6.21 20.61 13.13
CA LYS A 29 5.24 21.58 12.65
C LYS A 29 5.76 22.44 11.51
N LYS A 30 7.03 22.94 11.62
CA LYS A 30 7.64 23.76 10.57
C LYS A 30 7.64 23.08 9.21
N PHE A 31 7.79 21.73 9.18
CA PHE A 31 7.77 20.95 7.93
C PHE A 31 6.35 20.71 7.43
N ILE A 32 5.42 20.42 8.34
CA ILE A 32 3.99 20.21 8.01
C ILE A 32 3.36 21.51 7.48
N CYS A 33 3.72 22.67 8.05
CA CYS A 33 3.18 23.97 7.63
C CYS A 33 3.80 24.50 6.33
N SER A 34 4.90 23.94 5.84
CA SER A 34 5.50 24.35 4.57
C SER A 34 4.74 23.75 3.39
N TRP A 35 4.10 24.61 2.58
CA TRP A 35 3.37 24.18 1.37
C TRP A 35 4.29 23.52 0.33
N GLU A 36 5.57 23.89 0.29
CA GLU A 36 6.57 23.32 -0.61
C GLU A 36 6.77 21.82 -0.37
N ASN A 37 6.77 21.39 0.91
CA ASN A 37 6.91 19.99 1.27
C ASN A 37 5.76 19.14 0.73
N TRP A 38 4.53 19.68 0.82
CA TRP A 38 3.36 19.02 0.24
C TRP A 38 3.43 18.93 -1.28
N LEU A 39 3.98 19.97 -1.94
CA LEU A 39 4.12 19.97 -3.39
C LEU A 39 5.10 18.89 -3.86
N TYR A 40 6.26 18.75 -3.21
CA TYR A 40 7.23 17.69 -3.53
C TYR A 40 6.68 16.29 -3.25
N LEU A 41 5.94 16.12 -2.16
CA LEU A 41 5.29 14.84 -1.88
C LEU A 41 4.16 14.53 -2.87
N LEU A 42 3.39 15.52 -3.30
CA LEU A 42 2.38 15.36 -4.36
C LEU A 42 3.03 14.97 -5.69
N ALA A 43 4.15 15.57 -6.05
CA ALA A 43 4.94 15.16 -7.22
C ALA A 43 5.42 13.71 -7.08
N GLY A 44 6.00 13.35 -5.93
CA GLY A 44 6.40 11.98 -5.61
C GLY A 44 5.23 10.99 -5.67
N PHE A 45 4.07 11.37 -5.14
CA PHE A 45 2.84 10.59 -5.21
C PHE A 45 2.40 10.35 -6.66
N ALA A 46 2.39 11.38 -7.50
CA ALA A 46 2.03 11.26 -8.92
C ALA A 46 3.00 10.31 -9.65
N ILE A 47 4.31 10.41 -9.39
CA ILE A 47 5.31 9.49 -9.94
C ILE A 47 5.05 8.05 -9.51
N PHE A 48 4.77 7.81 -8.22
CA PHE A 48 4.43 6.47 -7.73
C PHE A 48 3.08 5.95 -8.25
N CYS A 49 2.12 6.83 -8.57
CA CYS A 49 0.89 6.42 -9.26
C CYS A 49 1.19 5.92 -10.67
N GLY A 50 2.07 6.58 -11.43
CA GLY A 50 2.56 6.10 -12.71
C GLY A 50 3.30 4.78 -12.57
N LEU A 51 4.27 4.71 -11.66
CA LEU A 51 5.11 3.53 -11.43
C LEU A 51 4.29 2.31 -11.00
N SER A 52 3.38 2.46 -10.04
CA SER A 52 2.48 1.38 -9.62
C SER A 52 1.50 0.99 -10.73
N GLY A 53 1.05 1.94 -11.54
CA GLY A 53 0.24 1.68 -12.73
C GLY A 53 0.98 0.84 -13.76
N ALA A 54 2.26 1.17 -14.03
CA ALA A 54 3.13 0.37 -14.89
C ALA A 54 3.27 -1.09 -14.38
N VAL A 55 3.45 -1.26 -13.07
CA VAL A 55 3.48 -2.59 -12.44
C VAL A 55 2.16 -3.34 -12.64
N TYR A 56 1.00 -2.67 -12.55
CA TYR A 56 -0.28 -3.34 -12.79
C TYR A 56 -0.44 -3.79 -14.24
N ILE A 57 -0.03 -2.97 -15.21
CA ILE A 57 -0.02 -3.36 -16.64
C ILE A 57 0.91 -4.54 -16.85
N LEU A 58 2.11 -4.53 -16.28
CA LEU A 58 3.07 -5.64 -16.34
C LEU A 58 2.45 -6.94 -15.81
N ASN A 59 1.83 -6.86 -14.63
CA ASN A 59 1.18 -8.03 -14.03
C ASN A 59 0.02 -8.56 -14.89
N ASP A 60 -0.80 -7.68 -15.47
CA ASP A 60 -1.91 -8.08 -16.34
C ASP A 60 -1.43 -8.71 -17.66
N ILE A 61 -0.25 -8.30 -18.19
CA ILE A 61 0.39 -8.93 -19.35
C ILE A 61 0.90 -10.33 -18.99
N ILE A 62 1.57 -10.49 -17.84
CA ILE A 62 2.14 -11.77 -17.39
C ILE A 62 1.01 -12.77 -17.06
N ASP A 63 -0.05 -12.31 -16.42
CA ASP A 63 -1.16 -13.15 -15.96
C ASP A 63 -2.26 -13.33 -17.01
N LEU A 64 -2.08 -12.85 -18.25
CA LEU A 64 -3.11 -12.80 -19.29
C LEU A 64 -3.88 -14.12 -19.48
N ALA A 65 -3.15 -15.25 -19.55
CA ALA A 65 -3.77 -16.55 -19.77
C ALA A 65 -4.68 -16.96 -18.59
N SER A 66 -4.26 -16.70 -17.36
CA SER A 66 -5.04 -17.00 -16.15
C SER A 66 -6.18 -16.01 -15.94
N ASP A 67 -5.98 -14.75 -16.30
CA ASP A 67 -7.00 -13.71 -16.14
C ASP A 67 -8.19 -13.91 -17.08
N ARG A 68 -7.97 -14.44 -18.28
CA ARG A 68 -9.05 -14.74 -19.25
C ARG A 68 -10.05 -15.77 -18.76
N ILE A 69 -9.61 -16.74 -17.96
CA ILE A 69 -10.48 -17.79 -17.41
C ILE A 69 -11.03 -17.46 -16.02
N HIS A 70 -10.54 -16.37 -15.40
CA HIS A 70 -10.96 -15.99 -14.05
C HIS A 70 -12.31 -15.25 -14.08
N PRO A 71 -13.27 -15.57 -13.18
CA PRO A 71 -14.64 -15.06 -13.21
C PRO A 71 -14.77 -13.53 -13.13
N VAL A 72 -13.83 -12.86 -12.48
CA VAL A 72 -13.84 -11.40 -12.31
C VAL A 72 -12.76 -10.72 -13.16
N LYS A 73 -11.57 -11.33 -13.23
CA LYS A 73 -10.39 -10.71 -13.88
C LYS A 73 -10.47 -10.74 -15.41
N CYS A 74 -11.34 -11.57 -16.00
CA CYS A 74 -11.63 -11.58 -17.45
C CYS A 74 -12.11 -10.21 -17.97
N ASN A 75 -12.70 -9.37 -17.09
CA ASN A 75 -13.15 -8.02 -17.44
C ASN A 75 -12.02 -6.96 -17.44
N ARG A 76 -10.76 -7.33 -17.14
CA ARG A 76 -9.62 -6.41 -17.23
C ARG A 76 -9.39 -6.01 -18.70
N PRO A 77 -8.95 -4.77 -18.98
CA PRO A 77 -8.82 -4.29 -20.36
C PRO A 77 -7.96 -5.16 -21.28
N ILE A 78 -6.86 -5.74 -20.75
CA ILE A 78 -5.96 -6.62 -21.52
C ILE A 78 -6.58 -8.00 -21.68
N ALA A 79 -7.18 -8.57 -20.64
CA ALA A 79 -7.79 -9.90 -20.66
C ALA A 79 -9.04 -9.93 -21.56
N SER A 80 -9.86 -8.89 -21.54
CA SER A 80 -11.07 -8.73 -22.36
C SER A 80 -10.78 -8.37 -23.83
N GLY A 81 -9.52 -8.03 -24.17
CA GLY A 81 -9.15 -7.60 -25.52
C GLY A 81 -9.41 -6.13 -25.83
N LEU A 82 -9.93 -5.33 -24.88
CA LEU A 82 -10.15 -3.90 -25.05
C LEU A 82 -8.83 -3.11 -25.20
N LEU A 83 -7.73 -3.65 -24.70
CA LEU A 83 -6.38 -3.12 -24.86
C LEU A 83 -5.49 -4.26 -25.40
N SER A 84 -4.91 -4.04 -26.57
CA SER A 84 -4.00 -5.04 -27.14
C SER A 84 -2.71 -5.16 -26.34
N VAL A 85 -2.09 -6.35 -26.34
CA VAL A 85 -0.81 -6.59 -25.64
C VAL A 85 0.30 -5.66 -26.17
N LYS A 86 0.28 -5.31 -27.46
CA LYS A 86 1.26 -4.39 -28.05
C LYS A 86 1.12 -2.97 -27.47
N GLU A 87 -0.10 -2.45 -27.44
CA GLU A 87 -0.39 -1.14 -26.84
C GLU A 87 -0.10 -1.12 -25.33
N ALA A 88 -0.45 -2.21 -24.62
CA ALA A 88 -0.16 -2.35 -23.20
C ALA A 88 1.36 -2.31 -22.91
N LYS A 89 2.18 -3.00 -23.73
CA LYS A 89 3.66 -2.97 -23.61
C LYS A 89 4.21 -1.58 -23.92
N ALA A 90 3.70 -0.91 -24.95
CA ALA A 90 4.12 0.46 -25.29
C ALA A 90 3.77 1.44 -24.15
N ALA A 91 2.54 1.36 -23.60
CA ALA A 91 2.12 2.17 -22.48
C ALA A 91 2.95 1.88 -21.22
N LEU A 92 3.24 0.61 -20.90
CA LEU A 92 4.11 0.20 -19.80
C LEU A 92 5.48 0.87 -19.90
N LEU A 93 6.15 0.73 -21.06
CA LEU A 93 7.51 1.26 -21.26
C LEU A 93 7.53 2.80 -21.17
N LEU A 94 6.55 3.46 -21.78
CA LEU A 94 6.44 4.92 -21.75
C LEU A 94 6.21 5.45 -20.34
N ILE A 95 5.24 4.89 -19.60
CA ILE A 95 4.92 5.31 -18.23
C ILE A 95 6.10 5.04 -17.30
N LEU A 96 6.73 3.87 -17.41
CA LEU A 96 7.90 3.51 -16.61
C LEU A 96 9.04 4.48 -16.86
N PHE A 97 9.37 4.77 -18.13
CA PHE A 97 10.44 5.67 -18.51
C PHE A 97 10.20 7.09 -17.97
N ILE A 98 9.00 7.64 -18.18
CA ILE A 98 8.62 8.96 -17.67
C ILE A 98 8.72 8.99 -16.14
N SER A 99 8.20 7.96 -15.46
CA SER A 99 8.22 7.90 -13.99
C SER A 99 9.63 7.82 -13.43
N LEU A 100 10.54 7.05 -14.05
CA LEU A 100 11.93 6.94 -13.60
C LEU A 100 12.75 8.21 -13.88
N ILE A 101 12.56 8.87 -15.03
CA ILE A 101 13.19 10.16 -15.31
C ILE A 101 12.68 11.22 -14.32
N ALA A 102 11.40 11.29 -14.09
CA ALA A 102 10.83 12.22 -13.12
C ALA A 102 11.36 11.94 -11.69
N ALA A 103 11.50 10.66 -11.31
CA ALA A 103 12.09 10.28 -10.03
C ALA A 103 13.56 10.70 -9.89
N TRP A 104 14.35 10.58 -10.96
CA TRP A 104 15.74 11.03 -11.00
C TRP A 104 15.86 12.55 -10.75
N ASN A 105 14.94 13.34 -11.30
CA ASN A 105 14.91 14.80 -11.12
C ASN A 105 14.51 15.23 -9.71
N ILE A 106 13.88 14.35 -8.90
CA ILE A 106 13.59 14.67 -7.49
C ILE A 106 14.86 14.52 -6.64
N SER A 107 15.39 13.31 -6.54
CA SER A 107 16.64 13.03 -5.82
C SER A 107 17.18 11.64 -6.14
N ALA A 108 18.49 11.42 -5.96
CA ALA A 108 19.09 10.10 -6.12
C ALA A 108 18.49 9.05 -5.15
N MET A 109 18.14 9.47 -3.93
CA MET A 109 17.48 8.59 -2.96
C MET A 109 16.06 8.22 -3.42
N PHE A 110 15.28 9.19 -3.88
CA PHE A 110 13.92 8.91 -4.39
C PHE A 110 13.96 7.98 -5.59
N PHE A 111 14.88 8.23 -6.52
CA PHE A 111 15.08 7.37 -7.69
C PHE A 111 15.48 5.94 -7.31
N SER A 112 16.43 5.76 -6.39
CA SER A 112 16.87 4.43 -5.98
C SER A 112 15.75 3.63 -5.31
N LEU A 113 14.89 4.28 -4.49
CA LEU A 113 13.73 3.68 -3.86
C LEU A 113 12.61 3.36 -4.87
N ALA A 114 12.39 4.25 -5.84
CA ALA A 114 11.44 4.02 -6.94
C ALA A 114 11.87 2.84 -7.83
N LEU A 115 13.17 2.78 -8.17
CA LEU A 115 13.74 1.68 -8.93
C LEU A 115 13.68 0.36 -8.14
N GLY A 116 14.05 0.39 -6.85
CA GLY A 116 13.94 -0.76 -5.95
C GLY A 116 12.50 -1.28 -5.83
N TYR A 117 11.52 -0.36 -5.76
CA TYR A 117 10.10 -0.71 -5.79
C TYR A 117 9.71 -1.40 -7.10
N PHE A 118 10.17 -0.90 -8.24
CA PHE A 118 9.90 -1.52 -9.54
C PHE A 118 10.54 -2.91 -9.64
N ILE A 119 11.81 -3.06 -9.26
CA ILE A 119 12.53 -4.35 -9.29
C ILE A 119 11.86 -5.37 -8.38
N LEU A 120 11.47 -4.99 -7.15
CA LEU A 120 10.74 -5.85 -6.23
C LEU A 120 9.44 -6.37 -6.87
N ASN A 121 8.66 -5.47 -7.49
CA ASN A 121 7.40 -5.84 -8.11
C ASN A 121 7.58 -6.65 -9.40
N LEU A 122 8.64 -6.41 -10.16
CA LEU A 122 9.01 -7.24 -11.31
C LEU A 122 9.34 -8.67 -10.85
N ALA A 123 10.19 -8.83 -9.84
CA ALA A 123 10.51 -10.14 -9.26
C ALA A 123 9.26 -10.83 -8.67
N TYR A 124 8.38 -10.04 -8.03
CA TYR A 124 7.09 -10.51 -7.54
C TYR A 124 6.22 -11.06 -8.67
N CYS A 125 6.04 -10.32 -9.76
CA CYS A 125 5.20 -10.74 -10.89
C CYS A 125 5.75 -11.99 -11.58
N LEU A 126 7.08 -12.13 -11.68
CA LEU A 126 7.72 -13.24 -12.36
C LEU A 126 7.77 -14.52 -11.51
N LYS A 127 8.15 -14.42 -10.24
CA LYS A 127 8.48 -15.62 -9.44
C LYS A 127 8.00 -15.56 -7.99
N LEU A 128 8.20 -14.45 -7.27
CA LEU A 128 8.03 -14.42 -5.81
C LEU A 128 6.56 -14.60 -5.38
N LYS A 129 5.59 -14.19 -6.19
CA LYS A 129 4.16 -14.41 -5.91
C LYS A 129 3.75 -15.88 -5.85
N LYS A 130 4.61 -16.80 -6.30
CA LYS A 130 4.38 -18.28 -6.29
C LYS A 130 4.94 -18.94 -5.05
N ILE A 131 5.64 -18.21 -4.19
CA ILE A 131 6.28 -18.74 -2.99
C ILE A 131 5.46 -18.23 -1.79
N ALA A 132 4.89 -19.19 -1.05
CA ALA A 132 4.12 -18.90 0.15
C ALA A 132 4.94 -18.04 1.14
N ILE A 133 4.28 -17.17 1.87
CA ILE A 133 4.84 -16.22 2.82
C ILE A 133 5.66 -15.10 2.15
N ILE A 134 6.56 -15.43 1.19
CA ILE A 134 7.34 -14.41 0.46
C ILE A 134 6.41 -13.46 -0.30
N ASP A 135 5.32 -13.96 -0.85
CA ASP A 135 4.31 -13.14 -1.54
C ASP A 135 3.71 -12.05 -0.64
N VAL A 136 3.42 -12.37 0.64
CA VAL A 136 2.89 -11.41 1.62
C VAL A 136 3.98 -10.46 2.12
N LEU A 137 5.20 -10.96 2.35
CA LEU A 137 6.34 -10.13 2.78
C LEU A 137 6.72 -9.09 1.72
N CYS A 138 6.65 -9.43 0.43
CA CYS A 138 6.87 -8.47 -0.66
C CYS A 138 5.89 -7.28 -0.60
N PHE A 139 4.64 -7.50 -0.18
CA PHE A 139 3.70 -6.40 0.07
C PHE A 139 4.20 -5.47 1.17
N GLY A 140 4.62 -6.03 2.32
CA GLY A 140 5.19 -5.27 3.42
C GLY A 140 6.36 -4.39 2.98
N ILE A 141 7.33 -4.97 2.28
CA ILE A 141 8.50 -4.26 1.74
C ILE A 141 8.05 -3.15 0.76
N GLY A 142 7.05 -3.42 -0.09
CA GLY A 142 6.51 -2.43 -1.02
C GLY A 142 5.91 -1.19 -0.35
N TYR A 143 5.30 -1.33 0.83
CA TYR A 143 4.80 -0.19 1.62
C TYR A 143 5.94 0.56 2.31
N VAL A 144 6.91 -0.14 2.86
CA VAL A 144 8.11 0.47 3.44
C VAL A 144 8.87 1.30 2.40
N LEU A 145 9.06 0.76 1.19
CA LEU A 145 9.72 1.51 0.10
C LEU A 145 8.97 2.80 -0.26
N ARG A 146 7.63 2.78 -0.28
CA ARG A 146 6.83 4.00 -0.48
C ARG A 146 7.04 5.01 0.63
N THR A 147 7.01 4.56 1.88
CA THR A 147 7.23 5.44 3.04
C THR A 147 8.62 6.07 3.00
N LEU A 148 9.65 5.29 2.74
CA LEU A 148 11.02 5.80 2.61
C LEU A 148 11.17 6.73 1.40
N ALA A 149 10.45 6.46 0.29
CA ALA A 149 10.45 7.35 -0.86
C ALA A 149 9.87 8.73 -0.52
N GLY A 150 8.93 8.83 0.42
CA GLY A 150 8.48 10.12 0.95
C GLY A 150 9.62 10.94 1.55
N ILE A 151 10.54 10.32 2.31
CA ILE A 151 11.75 10.99 2.80
C ILE A 151 12.65 11.40 1.63
N GLY A 152 12.83 10.48 0.66
CA GLY A 152 13.63 10.76 -0.54
C GLY A 152 13.12 11.96 -1.36
N ALA A 153 11.79 12.16 -1.40
CA ALA A 153 11.17 13.29 -2.08
C ALA A 153 11.49 14.63 -1.39
N LEU A 154 11.59 14.65 -0.07
CA LEU A 154 11.88 15.85 0.71
C LEU A 154 13.38 16.19 0.76
N LYS A 155 14.27 15.28 0.39
CA LYS A 155 15.72 15.55 0.30
C LYS A 155 16.10 16.61 -0.74
N ILE A 156 15.27 16.86 -1.74
CA ILE A 156 15.51 17.90 -2.76
C ILE A 156 15.65 19.31 -2.14
N ILE A 157 14.98 19.53 -0.99
CA ILE A 157 15.01 20.79 -0.22
C ILE A 157 15.87 20.67 1.03
N ASN A 158 16.83 19.74 1.04
CA ASN A 158 17.78 19.49 2.13
C ASN A 158 17.12 19.21 3.50
N ILE A 159 15.90 18.66 3.49
CA ILE A 159 15.25 18.24 4.73
C ILE A 159 15.71 16.83 5.07
N GLU A 160 16.37 16.67 6.20
CA GLU A 160 16.76 15.38 6.77
C GLU A 160 15.68 14.93 7.79
N LEU A 161 14.63 14.30 7.28
CA LEU A 161 13.66 13.64 8.16
C LEU A 161 14.19 12.26 8.57
N GLN A 162 14.25 12.05 9.87
CA GLN A 162 14.49 10.72 10.44
C GLN A 162 13.15 10.08 10.78
N ILE A 163 12.93 8.88 10.28
CA ILE A 163 11.76 8.07 10.65
C ILE A 163 12.16 7.01 11.65
N SER A 164 11.33 6.79 12.66
CA SER A 164 11.56 5.76 13.67
C SER A 164 11.50 4.35 13.05
N ASN A 165 12.45 3.49 13.44
CA ASN A 165 12.41 2.08 13.04
C ASN A 165 11.11 1.37 13.48
N SER A 166 10.57 1.73 14.64
CA SER A 166 9.30 1.19 15.13
C SER A 166 8.13 1.53 14.23
N LEU A 167 8.10 2.75 13.67
CA LEU A 167 7.06 3.15 12.70
C LEU A 167 7.21 2.37 11.38
N ILE A 168 8.44 2.21 10.87
CA ILE A 168 8.70 1.41 9.66
C ILE A 168 8.23 -0.03 9.85
N ILE A 169 8.53 -0.63 11.00
CA ILE A 169 8.12 -2.00 11.33
C ILE A 169 6.60 -2.09 11.47
N SER A 170 5.94 -1.11 12.10
CA SER A 170 4.47 -1.05 12.19
C SER A 170 3.82 -0.98 10.80
N ILE A 171 4.34 -0.15 9.90
CA ILE A 171 3.85 -0.04 8.52
C ILE A 171 4.07 -1.37 7.77
N PHE A 172 5.20 -2.02 7.96
CA PHE A 172 5.47 -3.32 7.38
C PHE A 172 4.42 -4.36 7.82
N PHE A 173 4.17 -4.50 9.13
CA PHE A 173 3.17 -5.44 9.65
C PHE A 173 1.76 -5.07 9.22
N PHE A 174 1.40 -3.79 9.18
CA PHE A 174 0.11 -3.36 8.64
C PHE A 174 -0.09 -3.77 7.18
N ALA A 175 0.95 -3.63 6.35
CA ALA A 175 0.86 -4.06 4.96
C ALA A 175 0.79 -5.59 4.80
N VAL A 176 1.50 -6.35 5.64
CA VAL A 176 1.40 -7.81 5.72
C VAL A 176 -0.01 -8.22 6.16
N PHE A 177 -0.58 -7.56 7.17
CA PHE A 177 -1.97 -7.74 7.59
C PHE A 177 -2.96 -7.59 6.43
N LEU A 178 -2.86 -6.50 5.68
CA LEU A 178 -3.72 -6.28 4.50
C LEU A 178 -3.50 -7.35 3.40
N ALA A 179 -2.28 -7.84 3.25
CA ALA A 179 -1.96 -8.88 2.27
C ALA A 179 -2.54 -10.23 2.67
N LEU A 180 -2.47 -10.62 3.95
CA LEU A 180 -3.06 -11.87 4.47
C LEU A 180 -4.57 -11.87 4.29
N ILE A 181 -5.23 -10.77 4.64
CA ILE A 181 -6.66 -10.61 4.43
C ILE A 181 -7.04 -10.78 2.96
N LYS A 182 -6.28 -10.16 2.06
CA LYS A 182 -6.51 -10.31 0.63
C LYS A 182 -6.34 -11.78 0.19
N ARG A 183 -5.38 -12.52 0.75
CA ARG A 183 -5.21 -13.96 0.45
C ARG A 183 -6.41 -14.77 0.92
N ARG A 184 -6.89 -14.49 2.14
CA ARG A 184 -8.10 -15.15 2.68
C ARG A 184 -9.28 -14.98 1.72
N GLN A 185 -9.55 -13.78 1.28
CA GLN A 185 -10.66 -13.50 0.36
C GLN A 185 -10.45 -14.10 -1.03
N ASP A 186 -9.24 -14.03 -1.59
CA ASP A 186 -8.94 -14.68 -2.85
C ASP A 186 -9.22 -16.21 -2.79
N ILE A 187 -9.01 -16.87 -1.64
CA ILE A 187 -9.33 -18.29 -1.42
C ILE A 187 -10.85 -18.50 -1.36
N LEU A 188 -11.58 -17.74 -0.54
CA LEU A 188 -13.02 -17.86 -0.39
C LEU A 188 -13.77 -17.67 -1.73
N ILE A 189 -13.37 -16.68 -2.53
CA ILE A 189 -13.95 -16.44 -3.86
C ILE A 189 -13.69 -17.61 -4.82
N THR A 190 -12.54 -18.29 -4.69
CA THR A 190 -12.17 -19.39 -5.58
C THR A 190 -12.69 -20.75 -5.11
N GLU A 191 -12.91 -20.97 -3.82
CA GLU A 191 -13.51 -22.22 -3.30
C GLU A 191 -14.96 -22.38 -3.74
N ASN A 192 -15.72 -21.29 -3.81
CA ASN A 192 -17.09 -21.30 -4.32
C ASN A 192 -17.19 -21.60 -5.83
N LYS A 193 -16.05 -21.63 -6.57
CA LYS A 193 -15.97 -21.95 -8.01
C LYS A 193 -14.84 -22.97 -8.26
N ALA A 194 -15.13 -24.23 -8.05
CA ALA A 194 -14.22 -25.39 -8.00
C ALA A 194 -13.18 -25.54 -9.15
N VAL A 195 -13.21 -24.70 -10.18
CA VAL A 195 -12.42 -24.87 -11.42
C VAL A 195 -11.08 -24.12 -11.43
N LEU A 196 -10.80 -23.20 -10.49
CA LEU A 196 -9.74 -22.20 -10.66
C LEU A 196 -8.82 -21.98 -9.46
N ARG A 197 -8.60 -23.00 -8.62
CA ARG A 197 -7.60 -22.91 -7.56
C ARG A 197 -6.22 -22.63 -8.17
N ARG A 198 -5.68 -21.42 -8.03
CA ARG A 198 -4.26 -21.17 -8.32
C ARG A 198 -3.43 -22.09 -7.44
N LYS A 199 -2.45 -22.79 -8.02
CA LYS A 199 -1.52 -23.66 -7.28
C LYS A 199 -0.87 -22.95 -6.09
N GLU A 200 -0.76 -21.63 -6.17
CA GLU A 200 -0.17 -20.76 -5.15
C GLU A 200 -0.99 -20.67 -3.87
N TYR A 201 -2.31 -20.91 -3.91
CA TYR A 201 -3.19 -20.87 -2.74
C TYR A 201 -3.36 -22.21 -2.04
N THR A 202 -2.81 -23.28 -2.59
CA THR A 202 -2.87 -24.62 -1.96
C THR A 202 -2.04 -24.72 -0.67
N PHE A 203 -1.14 -23.75 -0.43
CA PHE A 203 -0.30 -23.71 0.77
C PHE A 203 -0.98 -23.02 1.97
N TYR A 204 -2.06 -22.29 1.75
CA TYR A 204 -2.75 -21.56 2.80
C TYR A 204 -4.10 -22.21 3.12
N SER A 205 -4.35 -22.54 4.39
CA SER A 205 -5.69 -22.81 4.91
C SER A 205 -6.33 -21.52 5.44
N ILE A 206 -7.66 -21.47 5.48
CA ILE A 206 -8.39 -20.33 6.06
C ILE A 206 -8.01 -20.18 7.54
N ASP A 207 -7.97 -21.27 8.30
CA ASP A 207 -7.62 -21.26 9.72
C ASP A 207 -6.21 -20.70 9.95
N TYR A 208 -5.23 -21.08 9.11
CA TYR A 208 -3.87 -20.54 9.16
C TYR A 208 -3.87 -19.02 8.92
N LEU A 209 -4.61 -18.56 7.92
CA LEU A 209 -4.70 -17.14 7.58
C LEU A 209 -5.37 -16.35 8.70
N ASP A 210 -6.43 -16.87 9.31
CA ASP A 210 -7.15 -16.20 10.41
C ASP A 210 -6.27 -16.06 11.64
N GLN A 211 -5.57 -17.13 12.04
CA GLN A 211 -4.62 -17.09 13.15
C GLN A 211 -3.45 -16.13 12.87
N THR A 212 -2.82 -16.25 11.70
CA THR A 212 -1.67 -15.43 11.33
C THR A 212 -2.06 -13.96 11.21
N THR A 213 -3.24 -13.65 10.64
CA THR A 213 -3.76 -12.28 10.54
C THR A 213 -3.96 -11.66 11.91
N SER A 214 -4.48 -12.42 12.88
CA SER A 214 -4.68 -11.95 14.26
C SER A 214 -3.34 -11.64 14.96
N ILE A 215 -2.33 -12.49 14.78
CA ILE A 215 -0.97 -12.25 15.31
C ILE A 215 -0.37 -10.98 14.69
N ILE A 216 -0.44 -10.84 13.38
CA ILE A 216 0.12 -9.68 12.66
C ILE A 216 -0.63 -8.38 13.02
N ALA A 217 -1.95 -8.45 13.24
CA ALA A 217 -2.73 -7.32 13.75
C ALA A 217 -2.23 -6.85 15.11
N GLY A 218 -1.99 -7.78 16.05
CA GLY A 218 -1.41 -7.48 17.36
C GLY A 218 -0.02 -6.86 17.26
N LEU A 219 0.85 -7.40 16.40
CA LEU A 219 2.18 -6.82 16.15
C LEU A 219 2.11 -5.41 15.55
N THR A 220 1.16 -5.15 14.67
CA THR A 220 0.94 -3.80 14.10
C THR A 220 0.62 -2.78 15.19
N ILE A 221 -0.32 -3.11 16.08
CA ILE A 221 -0.71 -2.26 17.21
C ILE A 221 0.46 -2.07 18.16
N PHE A 222 1.16 -3.15 18.50
CA PHE A 222 2.30 -3.14 19.43
C PHE A 222 3.43 -2.22 18.94
N PHE A 223 3.87 -2.36 17.68
CA PHE A 223 4.94 -1.53 17.14
C PHE A 223 4.50 -0.07 16.93
N TYR A 224 3.23 0.18 16.64
CA TYR A 224 2.70 1.53 16.65
C TYR A 224 2.72 2.16 18.04
N ALA A 225 2.33 1.43 19.07
CA ALA A 225 2.41 1.90 20.46
C ALA A 225 3.84 2.17 20.89
N ILE A 226 4.79 1.27 20.58
CA ILE A 226 6.23 1.51 20.83
C ILE A 226 6.72 2.79 20.11
N PHE A 227 6.30 2.99 18.86
CA PHE A 227 6.64 4.19 18.11
C PHE A 227 6.18 5.45 18.84
N VAL A 228 4.91 5.49 19.23
CA VAL A 228 4.33 6.62 19.96
C VAL A 228 5.07 6.90 21.27
N LEU A 229 5.31 5.85 22.07
CA LEU A 229 6.02 5.96 23.36
C LEU A 229 7.50 6.36 23.22
N ASN A 230 8.16 6.00 22.12
CA ASN A 230 9.57 6.35 21.90
C ASN A 230 9.75 7.77 21.35
N ILE A 231 8.79 8.30 20.61
CA ILE A 231 8.79 9.70 20.17
C ILE A 231 8.86 10.64 21.38
N GLU A 232 8.17 10.33 22.48
CA GLU A 232 8.18 11.10 23.71
C GLU A 232 9.58 11.24 24.32
N LYS A 233 10.48 10.26 24.08
CA LYS A 233 11.81 10.21 24.70
C LYS A 233 12.92 10.82 23.86
N THR A 234 12.77 10.91 22.56
CA THR A 234 13.91 11.08 21.63
C THR A 234 13.94 12.42 20.90
N SER A 235 12.87 13.17 20.90
CA SER A 235 12.79 14.42 20.14
C SER A 235 12.36 15.58 21.03
N SER A 236 12.68 16.79 20.58
CA SER A 236 12.03 18.05 21.03
C SER A 236 10.49 18.03 20.86
N PHE A 237 9.98 16.95 20.32
CA PHE A 237 8.59 16.52 20.26
C PHE A 237 8.16 15.78 21.54
N ALA A 238 8.29 16.40 22.68
CA ALA A 238 7.68 15.90 23.91
C ALA A 238 6.15 15.99 23.83
N ASN A 239 5.55 15.37 22.81
CA ASN A 239 4.11 15.39 22.64
C ASN A 239 3.52 14.07 23.15
N THR A 240 3.37 13.98 24.47
CA THR A 240 2.64 12.91 25.18
C THR A 240 1.24 12.65 24.60
N ASN A 241 0.71 13.58 23.81
CA ASN A 241 -0.65 13.52 23.28
C ASN A 241 -0.83 12.55 22.11
N LEU A 242 0.25 12.09 21.45
CA LEU A 242 0.13 11.05 20.40
C LEU A 242 -0.38 9.72 20.95
N ILE A 243 -0.30 9.49 22.25
CA ILE A 243 -0.86 8.29 22.90
C ILE A 243 -2.38 8.15 22.66
N TYR A 244 -3.10 9.28 22.51
CA TYR A 244 -4.54 9.28 22.22
C TYR A 244 -4.89 8.76 20.81
N THR A 245 -3.92 8.58 19.94
CA THR A 245 -4.14 7.98 18.60
C THR A 245 -4.12 6.45 18.64
N ILE A 246 -3.58 5.82 19.70
CA ILE A 246 -3.51 4.35 19.83
C ILE A 246 -4.91 3.71 19.81
N PRO A 247 -5.92 4.18 20.59
CA PRO A 247 -7.27 3.62 20.54
C PRO A 247 -7.90 3.68 19.15
N ILE A 248 -7.58 4.73 18.36
CA ILE A 248 -8.11 4.88 17.00
C ILE A 248 -7.53 3.79 16.09
N ILE A 249 -6.22 3.52 16.16
CA ILE A 249 -5.58 2.44 15.40
C ILE A 249 -6.12 1.06 15.80
N ILE A 250 -6.32 0.83 17.11
CA ILE A 250 -6.96 -0.41 17.59
C ILE A 250 -8.34 -0.56 16.97
N TYR A 251 -9.16 0.49 17.01
CA TYR A 251 -10.50 0.47 16.41
C TYR A 251 -10.44 0.17 14.91
N ILE A 252 -9.55 0.82 14.15
CA ILE A 252 -9.38 0.60 12.71
C ILE A 252 -9.08 -0.87 12.41
N ILE A 253 -8.13 -1.47 13.13
CA ILE A 253 -7.70 -2.85 12.90
C ILE A 253 -8.82 -3.83 13.29
N LEU A 254 -9.42 -3.66 14.46
CA LEU A 254 -10.50 -4.53 14.91
C LEU A 254 -11.75 -4.39 14.03
N ARG A 255 -12.10 -3.16 13.60
CA ARG A 255 -13.20 -2.93 12.67
C ARG A 255 -12.96 -3.60 11.32
N TYR A 256 -11.72 -3.52 10.82
CA TYR A 256 -11.34 -4.17 9.57
C TYR A 256 -11.49 -5.70 9.68
N LEU A 257 -11.02 -6.31 10.78
CA LEU A 257 -11.21 -7.74 11.05
C LEU A 257 -12.70 -8.11 11.12
N LEU A 258 -13.49 -7.31 11.82
CA LEU A 258 -14.94 -7.56 11.95
C LEU A 258 -15.65 -7.57 10.60
N ILE A 259 -15.35 -6.58 9.72
CA ILE A 259 -15.95 -6.50 8.39
C ILE A 259 -15.65 -7.76 7.58
N ILE A 260 -14.40 -8.24 7.62
CA ILE A 260 -13.96 -9.37 6.80
C ILE A 260 -14.50 -10.70 7.30
N HIS A 261 -14.69 -10.86 8.61
CA HIS A 261 -15.28 -12.07 9.16
C HIS A 261 -16.80 -12.14 8.96
N ASN A 262 -17.47 -10.99 8.83
CA ASN A 262 -18.92 -10.89 8.62
C ASN A 262 -19.30 -10.76 7.13
N ASP A 263 -18.32 -10.78 6.20
CA ASP A 263 -18.60 -10.69 4.77
C ASP A 263 -19.10 -12.02 4.22
N GLU A 264 -20.43 -12.18 4.20
CA GLU A 264 -21.10 -13.34 3.63
C GLU A 264 -21.09 -13.34 2.08
N GLU A 265 -20.95 -12.17 1.46
CA GLU A 265 -21.00 -11.99 0.00
C GLU A 265 -19.65 -12.23 -0.69
N ASN A 266 -18.57 -12.47 0.06
CA ASN A 266 -17.21 -12.66 -0.46
C ASN A 266 -16.77 -11.56 -1.45
N GLU A 267 -17.12 -10.31 -1.15
CA GLU A 267 -16.69 -9.16 -1.93
C GLU A 267 -15.16 -8.96 -1.83
N LEU A 268 -14.57 -8.30 -2.83
CA LEU A 268 -13.15 -7.94 -2.80
C LEU A 268 -12.87 -6.98 -1.64
N SER A 269 -11.83 -7.27 -0.83
CA SER A 269 -11.44 -6.48 0.36
C SER A 269 -11.33 -4.98 0.11
N SER A 270 -10.85 -4.61 -1.08
CA SER A 270 -10.75 -3.21 -1.47
C SER A 270 -12.11 -2.52 -1.56
N ASP A 271 -13.13 -3.22 -2.06
CA ASP A 271 -14.45 -2.64 -2.26
C ASP A 271 -15.21 -2.56 -0.93
N LEU A 272 -15.05 -3.54 -0.04
CA LEU A 272 -15.60 -3.52 1.34
C LEU A 272 -15.04 -2.37 2.16
N THR A 273 -13.73 -2.16 2.10
CA THR A 273 -13.06 -1.08 2.84
C THR A 273 -13.60 0.31 2.45
N PHE A 274 -13.90 0.51 1.15
CA PHE A 274 -14.47 1.78 0.67
C PHE A 274 -15.96 1.94 0.94
N LYS A 275 -16.69 0.89 1.31
CA LYS A 275 -18.11 0.93 1.64
C LYS A 275 -18.37 1.19 3.13
N ASP A 276 -17.45 0.81 4.01
CA ASP A 276 -17.62 0.96 5.46
C ASP A 276 -17.32 2.39 5.92
N LYS A 277 -18.37 3.16 6.15
CA LYS A 277 -18.28 4.56 6.60
C LYS A 277 -17.56 4.73 7.94
N PRO A 278 -17.80 3.90 9.00
CA PRO A 278 -17.07 4.01 10.26
C PRO A 278 -15.56 3.77 10.11
N LEU A 279 -15.14 2.84 9.26
CA LEU A 279 -13.73 2.60 8.99
C LEU A 279 -13.06 3.79 8.31
N ILE A 280 -13.72 4.37 7.30
CA ILE A 280 -13.22 5.57 6.61
C ILE A 280 -13.16 6.75 7.58
N ALA A 281 -14.21 6.96 8.36
CA ALA A 281 -14.27 8.06 9.34
C ALA A 281 -13.15 7.94 10.39
N SER A 282 -12.88 6.73 10.89
CA SER A 282 -11.79 6.50 11.85
C SER A 282 -10.41 6.75 11.25
N GLY A 283 -10.20 6.39 9.97
CA GLY A 283 -8.96 6.71 9.26
C GLY A 283 -8.75 8.22 9.09
N ILE A 284 -9.80 8.95 8.73
CA ILE A 284 -9.78 10.42 8.63
C ILE A 284 -9.53 11.04 10.01
N LEU A 285 -10.23 10.56 11.05
CA LEU A 285 -10.05 11.03 12.42
C LEU A 285 -8.61 10.83 12.89
N TRP A 286 -7.98 9.70 12.59
CA TRP A 286 -6.58 9.43 12.91
C TRP A 286 -5.64 10.44 12.27
N VAL A 287 -5.80 10.74 10.97
CA VAL A 287 -4.96 11.74 10.27
C VAL A 287 -5.18 13.13 10.86
N ILE A 288 -6.44 13.53 11.09
CA ILE A 288 -6.76 14.86 11.70
C ILE A 288 -6.17 14.95 13.09
N SER A 289 -6.26 13.90 13.91
CA SER A 289 -5.70 13.88 15.27
C SER A 289 -4.18 14.09 15.24
N ILE A 290 -3.45 13.43 14.34
CA ILE A 290 -2.00 13.62 14.21
C ILE A 290 -1.67 15.07 13.82
N ILE A 291 -2.36 15.61 12.81
CA ILE A 291 -2.13 16.99 12.36
C ILE A 291 -2.46 17.97 13.49
N ALA A 292 -3.57 17.81 14.18
CA ALA A 292 -3.98 18.67 15.27
C ALA A 292 -2.99 18.65 16.44
N ILE A 293 -2.54 17.44 16.84
CA ILE A 293 -1.55 17.25 17.88
C ILE A 293 -0.22 17.93 17.50
N ASN A 294 0.25 17.73 16.27
CA ASN A 294 1.49 18.33 15.80
C ASN A 294 1.37 19.85 15.54
N SER A 295 0.17 20.38 15.27
CA SER A 295 -0.06 21.80 15.06
C SER A 295 -0.26 22.59 16.37
N ALA A 296 -0.64 21.92 17.45
CA ALA A 296 -0.83 22.53 18.76
C ALA A 296 0.49 22.88 19.49
N LEU A 297 1.62 22.46 18.95
CA LEU A 297 2.99 22.80 19.35
C LEU A 297 3.52 23.98 18.55
#